data_cb857adb9fe17b70f0a4fe47f1c97a84
#
_entry.id   cb857adb9fe17b70f0a4fe47f1c97a84
#
_cell.length_a   1.000
_cell.length_b   1.000
_cell.length_c   1.000
_cell.angle_alpha   90.00
_cell.angle_beta   90.00
_cell.angle_gamma   90.00
#
_symmetry.space_group_name_H-M   'P 1'
#
loop_
_entity.id
_entity.type
_entity.pdbx_description
1 polymer ?
#
loop_
_entity_poly.entity_id
_entity_poly.type
_entity_poly.pdbx_seq_one_letter_code
_entity_poly.pdbx_strand_id
1 'polypeptide(L)'
;MNAQQLQHLYWRAGFGPRPEDIAAGLSPAKALRQLLGDATKYEPIESPAFHFADPLGTVMAVQPAASVPTGTPPSSLQQADTALRPLPPRSALTPLGRMGAPQLRRRDLTPEQRKLQNEGIRDAFAAMSTAWMDRMATSPGQLREKIALFWHGHFACRTRRPDDSLQLLNTIRSRALGKFSDLLLAVSQEPAMLQFLNNQQNRKAHPNENFAREVMELFTLGRGNYTETDVKEAARAFTGWGYDGQNNFKFREREHDAGPKTFLGHTGNLGGEDVLNIILQQPATATFIVTKLYRFFVNDVPNPAHIEPLATAFRKSHYDITDLAERLFSADWFYDAAN
;
A
#
# COMPACT_ATOMS: atom_id res chain seq x y z
N MET A 1 -19.17 14.29 -28.75
CA MET A 1 -18.38 13.76 -27.58
C MET A 1 -17.97 14.95 -26.73
N ASN A 2 -18.26 14.90 -25.47
CA ASN A 2 -18.19 16.08 -24.62
C ASN A 2 -16.74 16.23 -24.07
N ALA A 3 -16.01 17.26 -24.51
CA ALA A 3 -14.69 17.60 -23.97
C ALA A 3 -14.70 17.70 -22.44
N GLN A 4 -15.84 18.05 -21.88
CA GLN A 4 -16.08 18.15 -20.45
C GLN A 4 -15.98 16.76 -19.74
N GLN A 5 -16.53 15.69 -20.35
CA GLN A 5 -16.41 14.34 -19.78
C GLN A 5 -14.95 13.84 -19.80
N LEU A 6 -14.20 14.14 -20.85
CA LEU A 6 -12.80 13.81 -20.95
C LEU A 6 -11.99 14.53 -19.87
N GLN A 7 -12.25 15.83 -19.70
CA GLN A 7 -11.61 16.63 -18.67
C GLN A 7 -11.96 16.11 -17.26
N HIS A 8 -13.23 15.75 -17.00
CA HIS A 8 -13.67 15.16 -15.75
C HIS A 8 -12.90 13.86 -15.46
N LEU A 9 -12.79 12.94 -16.44
CA LEU A 9 -12.04 11.71 -16.29
C LEU A 9 -10.58 11.98 -15.87
N TYR A 10 -9.87 12.85 -16.57
CA TYR A 10 -8.46 13.11 -16.25
C TYR A 10 -8.26 13.78 -14.88
N TRP A 11 -9.19 14.61 -14.42
CA TRP A 11 -9.12 15.19 -13.08
C TRP A 11 -9.39 14.16 -11.99
N ARG A 12 -10.33 13.24 -12.22
CA ARG A 12 -10.72 12.24 -11.22
C ARG A 12 -9.76 11.04 -11.22
N ALA A 13 -9.46 10.47 -12.37
CA ALA A 13 -8.59 9.29 -12.52
C ALA A 13 -7.09 9.62 -12.57
N GLY A 14 -6.73 10.90 -12.66
CA GLY A 14 -5.35 11.39 -12.70
C GLY A 14 -5.22 12.72 -11.95
N PHE A 15 -4.31 13.56 -12.43
CA PHE A 15 -4.01 14.89 -11.87
C PHE A 15 -4.33 16.01 -12.87
N GLY A 16 -5.18 15.74 -13.83
CA GLY A 16 -5.60 16.64 -14.91
C GLY A 16 -5.08 16.19 -16.28
N PRO A 17 -5.70 16.66 -17.36
CA PRO A 17 -5.27 16.36 -18.72
C PRO A 17 -3.95 17.08 -19.03
N ARG A 18 -3.03 16.37 -19.67
CA ARG A 18 -1.82 16.97 -20.24
C ARG A 18 -2.12 17.57 -21.61
N PRO A 19 -1.28 18.49 -22.13
CA PRO A 19 -1.48 19.07 -23.47
C PRO A 19 -1.65 18.00 -24.58
N GLU A 20 -0.87 16.92 -24.53
CA GLU A 20 -0.96 15.80 -25.46
C GLU A 20 -2.27 15.02 -25.33
N ASP A 21 -2.81 14.87 -24.13
CA ASP A 21 -4.09 14.20 -23.89
C ASP A 21 -5.26 14.99 -24.51
N ILE A 22 -5.20 16.30 -24.43
CA ILE A 22 -6.17 17.21 -25.05
C ILE A 22 -6.03 17.17 -26.57
N ALA A 23 -4.81 17.24 -27.10
CA ALA A 23 -4.53 17.23 -28.54
C ALA A 23 -4.92 15.90 -29.18
N ALA A 24 -4.84 14.78 -28.46
CA ALA A 24 -5.23 13.47 -28.96
C ALA A 24 -6.75 13.32 -29.20
N GLY A 25 -7.60 14.17 -28.58
CA GLY A 25 -9.04 14.20 -28.81
C GLY A 25 -9.76 12.88 -28.57
N LEU A 26 -9.27 12.07 -27.62
CA LEU A 26 -9.77 10.73 -27.33
C LEU A 26 -11.21 10.76 -26.78
N SER A 27 -11.95 9.69 -27.02
CA SER A 27 -13.19 9.46 -26.26
C SER A 27 -12.85 9.07 -24.81
N PRO A 28 -13.73 9.35 -23.82
CA PRO A 28 -13.52 8.93 -22.43
C PRO A 28 -13.18 7.44 -22.31
N ALA A 29 -13.87 6.56 -23.05
CA ALA A 29 -13.60 5.13 -23.05
C ALA A 29 -12.21 4.76 -23.62
N LYS A 30 -11.70 5.48 -24.63
CA LYS A 30 -10.34 5.29 -25.13
C LYS A 30 -9.30 5.84 -24.15
N ALA A 31 -9.55 7.01 -23.59
CA ALA A 31 -8.70 7.63 -22.58
C ALA A 31 -8.59 6.76 -21.32
N LEU A 32 -9.70 6.19 -20.84
CA LEU A 32 -9.68 5.26 -19.71
C LEU A 32 -8.85 4.02 -20.00
N ARG A 33 -9.00 3.40 -21.18
CA ARG A 33 -8.16 2.25 -21.58
C ARG A 33 -6.68 2.60 -21.63
N GLN A 34 -6.34 3.80 -22.09
CA GLN A 34 -4.96 4.27 -22.11
C GLN A 34 -4.44 4.48 -20.69
N LEU A 35 -5.20 5.13 -19.81
CA LEU A 35 -4.85 5.33 -18.39
C LEU A 35 -4.62 4.00 -17.66
N LEU A 36 -5.49 3.01 -17.90
CA LEU A 36 -5.33 1.66 -17.34
C LEU A 36 -4.09 0.95 -17.89
N GLY A 37 -3.84 1.03 -19.20
CA GLY A 37 -2.66 0.46 -19.85
C GLY A 37 -1.35 1.07 -19.34
N ASP A 38 -1.28 2.39 -19.29
CA ASP A 38 -0.09 3.10 -18.80
C ASP A 38 0.13 2.88 -17.30
N ALA A 39 -0.94 2.68 -16.55
CA ALA A 39 -0.87 2.38 -15.12
C ALA A 39 -0.28 0.99 -14.81
N THR A 40 -0.11 0.10 -15.77
CA THR A 40 0.61 -1.17 -15.56
C THR A 40 2.09 -0.97 -15.33
N LYS A 41 2.68 0.09 -15.86
CA LYS A 41 4.09 0.44 -15.70
C LYS A 41 4.32 0.97 -14.29
N TYR A 42 5.24 0.34 -13.56
CA TYR A 42 5.63 0.75 -12.22
C TYR A 42 7.14 0.97 -12.14
N GLU A 43 7.52 2.10 -11.63
CA GLU A 43 8.90 2.40 -11.28
C GLU A 43 8.95 2.86 -9.81
N PRO A 44 9.81 2.26 -8.97
CA PRO A 44 9.96 2.71 -7.60
C PRO A 44 10.47 4.16 -7.55
N ILE A 45 10.12 4.86 -6.49
CA ILE A 45 10.86 6.05 -6.11
C ILE A 45 12.13 5.57 -5.46
N GLU A 46 13.25 5.93 -6.03
CA GLU A 46 14.55 5.63 -5.45
C GLU A 46 14.76 6.45 -4.18
N SER A 47 15.48 5.86 -3.23
CA SER A 47 15.92 6.63 -2.08
C SER A 47 16.80 7.77 -2.59
N PRO A 48 16.40 9.04 -2.41
CA PRO A 48 17.35 10.13 -2.64
C PRO A 48 18.58 9.79 -1.82
N ALA A 49 19.78 9.95 -2.39
CA ALA A 49 21.02 9.71 -1.67
C ALA A 49 21.05 10.62 -0.44
N PHE A 50 20.52 10.13 0.67
CA PHE A 50 20.58 10.84 1.94
C PHE A 50 22.03 10.78 2.40
N HIS A 51 22.74 11.85 2.19
CA HIS A 51 23.96 12.08 2.91
C HIS A 51 23.57 12.35 4.37
N PHE A 52 23.30 11.26 5.13
CA PHE A 52 23.49 11.39 6.56
C PHE A 52 24.95 11.78 6.72
N ALA A 53 25.22 13.04 6.99
CA ALA A 53 26.53 13.44 7.44
C ALA A 53 26.81 12.54 8.65
N ASP A 54 27.67 11.54 8.44
CA ASP A 54 28.20 10.75 9.55
C ASP A 54 28.82 11.75 10.51
N PRO A 55 28.36 11.84 11.76
CA PRO A 55 28.92 12.79 12.74
C PRO A 55 30.43 12.58 12.96
N LEU A 56 31.01 11.52 12.42
CA LEU A 56 32.43 11.17 12.48
C LEU A 56 33.19 11.45 11.16
N GLY A 57 32.58 12.11 10.16
CA GLY A 57 33.27 12.64 8.99
C GLY A 57 33.61 11.63 7.88
N THR A 58 33.05 10.42 7.89
CA THR A 58 33.28 9.44 6.82
C THR A 58 32.23 9.61 5.73
N VAL A 59 32.54 10.39 4.71
CA VAL A 59 31.69 10.51 3.49
C VAL A 59 31.81 9.21 2.70
N MET A 60 30.84 8.32 2.82
CA MET A 60 30.69 7.17 1.95
C MET A 60 29.76 7.55 0.80
N ALA A 61 30.33 7.82 -0.36
CA ALA A 61 29.58 7.97 -1.60
C ALA A 61 28.94 6.63 -1.98
N VAL A 62 27.61 6.55 -1.97
CA VAL A 62 26.89 5.42 -2.55
C VAL A 62 26.80 5.67 -4.05
N GLN A 63 27.55 4.89 -4.85
CA GLN A 63 27.41 4.88 -6.30
C GLN A 63 26.03 4.34 -6.70
N PRO A 64 25.35 4.93 -7.71
CA PRO A 64 24.11 4.38 -8.22
C PRO A 64 24.33 2.99 -8.78
N ALA A 65 23.40 2.07 -8.49
CA ALA A 65 23.44 0.70 -8.96
C ALA A 65 23.42 0.67 -10.50
N ALA A 66 24.38 -0.07 -11.08
CA ALA A 66 24.49 -0.28 -12.51
C ALA A 66 23.22 -0.97 -13.07
N SER A 67 22.73 -0.45 -14.19
CA SER A 67 21.60 -0.97 -14.96
C SER A 67 21.81 -2.45 -15.34
N VAL A 68 20.83 -3.30 -15.00
CA VAL A 68 20.79 -4.71 -15.42
C VAL A 68 20.34 -4.78 -16.88
N PRO A 69 21.01 -5.54 -17.77
CA PRO A 69 20.59 -5.67 -19.16
C PRO A 69 19.31 -6.48 -19.29
N THR A 70 18.39 -5.98 -20.09
CA THR A 70 17.12 -6.60 -20.48
C THR A 70 17.37 -7.83 -21.36
N GLY A 71 17.16 -9.02 -20.80
CA GLY A 71 17.10 -10.26 -21.56
C GLY A 71 15.67 -10.56 -22.01
N THR A 72 15.52 -10.83 -23.30
CA THR A 72 14.29 -11.22 -24.00
C THR A 72 13.70 -12.53 -23.44
N PRO A 73 12.38 -12.66 -23.24
CA PRO A 73 11.78 -13.92 -22.81
C PRO A 73 11.58 -14.88 -23.99
N PRO A 74 11.76 -16.19 -23.81
CA PRO A 74 11.39 -17.17 -24.81
C PRO A 74 9.89 -17.46 -24.81
N SER A 75 9.33 -17.53 -26.00
CA SER A 75 7.95 -17.94 -26.27
C SER A 75 7.80 -19.46 -26.14
N SER A 76 6.88 -19.92 -25.31
CA SER A 76 6.11 -21.15 -25.54
C SER A 76 4.91 -21.21 -24.61
N LEU A 77 3.74 -21.14 -25.20
CA LEU A 77 2.43 -21.47 -24.61
C LEU A 77 2.37 -22.99 -24.36
N GLN A 78 2.10 -23.38 -23.12
CA GLN A 78 1.43 -24.64 -22.83
C GLN A 78 0.55 -24.47 -21.59
N GLN A 79 -0.72 -24.84 -21.78
CA GLN A 79 -1.78 -24.91 -20.76
C GLN A 79 -1.41 -25.92 -19.69
N ALA A 80 -1.60 -25.60 -18.41
CA ALA A 80 -1.83 -26.57 -17.35
C ALA A 80 -2.44 -25.92 -16.12
N ASP A 81 -3.56 -26.43 -15.77
CA ASP A 81 -4.16 -26.72 -14.45
C ASP A 81 -4.04 -25.73 -13.27
N THR A 82 -5.24 -25.47 -12.79
CA THR A 82 -5.66 -24.74 -11.60
C THR A 82 -5.25 -25.48 -10.33
N ALA A 83 -4.12 -25.13 -9.75
CA ALA A 83 -3.82 -25.40 -8.34
C ALA A 83 -3.08 -24.20 -7.76
N LEU A 84 -3.62 -23.64 -6.69
CA LEU A 84 -3.03 -22.58 -5.90
C LEU A 84 -1.62 -23.00 -5.44
N ARG A 85 -0.61 -22.54 -6.16
CA ARG A 85 0.78 -22.67 -5.72
C ARG A 85 1.15 -21.46 -4.88
N PRO A 86 1.80 -21.64 -3.73
CA PRO A 86 2.40 -20.53 -2.99
C PRO A 86 3.43 -19.82 -3.86
N LEU A 87 3.41 -18.50 -3.86
CA LEU A 87 4.43 -17.67 -4.49
C LEU A 87 5.80 -18.03 -3.92
N PRO A 88 6.85 -18.10 -4.75
CA PRO A 88 8.20 -18.38 -4.25
C PRO A 88 8.66 -17.29 -3.29
N PRO A 89 9.46 -17.64 -2.28
CA PRO A 89 10.02 -16.66 -1.36
C PRO A 89 10.85 -15.65 -2.14
N ARG A 90 10.78 -14.39 -1.73
CA ARG A 90 11.61 -13.30 -2.24
C ARG A 90 13.08 -13.70 -2.12
N SER A 91 13.66 -14.28 -3.17
CA SER A 91 15.09 -14.52 -3.24
C SER A 91 15.76 -13.38 -3.98
N ALA A 92 16.68 -12.77 -3.26
CA ALA A 92 17.91 -12.15 -3.71
C ALA A 92 17.82 -10.87 -4.56
N LEU A 93 17.48 -9.78 -3.89
CA LEU A 93 18.37 -8.63 -4.00
C LEU A 93 19.25 -8.67 -2.75
N THR A 94 20.43 -9.24 -2.88
CA THR A 94 21.43 -9.25 -1.80
C THR A 94 21.89 -7.80 -1.59
N PRO A 95 21.60 -7.15 -0.44
CA PRO A 95 22.23 -5.89 -0.14
C PRO A 95 23.71 -6.19 0.14
N LEU A 96 24.60 -5.59 -0.62
CA LEU A 96 26.02 -5.54 -0.30
C LEU A 96 26.15 -5.15 1.17
N GLY A 97 26.83 -6.01 1.95
CA GLY A 97 26.89 -5.96 3.40
C GLY A 97 27.23 -4.59 3.93
N ARG A 98 26.30 -4.00 4.67
CA ARG A 98 26.63 -2.98 5.66
C ARG A 98 27.37 -3.67 6.81
N MET A 99 28.70 -3.61 6.78
CA MET A 99 29.49 -3.78 8.00
C MET A 99 29.09 -2.61 8.92
N GLY A 100 28.37 -2.94 10.00
CA GLY A 100 27.82 -1.95 10.92
C GLY A 100 28.90 -1.19 11.67
N ALA A 101 29.10 0.06 11.31
CA ALA A 101 29.64 1.02 12.27
C ALA A 101 28.66 1.11 13.45
N PRO A 102 29.12 1.19 14.72
CA PRO A 102 28.23 1.29 15.87
C PRO A 102 27.39 2.56 15.74
N GLN A 103 26.07 2.39 15.51
CA GLN A 103 25.14 3.53 15.48
C GLN A 103 25.10 4.11 16.91
N LEU A 104 25.63 5.32 17.09
CA LEU A 104 25.47 6.07 18.32
C LEU A 104 23.99 6.19 18.65
N ARG A 105 23.60 5.84 19.87
CA ARG A 105 22.21 6.01 20.30
C ARG A 105 21.90 7.50 20.34
N ARG A 106 20.68 7.91 20.00
CA ARG A 106 20.25 9.33 19.96
C ARG A 106 20.58 10.09 21.26
N ARG A 107 20.63 9.39 22.39
CA ARG A 107 21.02 9.95 23.71
C ARG A 107 22.48 10.36 23.79
N ASP A 108 23.34 9.79 22.95
CA ASP A 108 24.79 9.99 22.98
C ASP A 108 25.24 11.10 22.01
N LEU A 109 24.27 11.73 21.28
CA LEU A 109 24.53 12.83 20.34
C LEU A 109 24.59 14.18 21.07
N THR A 110 25.49 15.08 20.61
CA THR A 110 25.49 16.48 21.04
C THR A 110 24.23 17.22 20.54
N PRO A 111 23.90 18.39 21.11
CA PRO A 111 22.79 19.22 20.62
C PRO A 111 22.92 19.57 19.13
N GLU A 112 24.11 19.89 18.66
CA GLU A 112 24.42 20.23 17.26
C GLU A 112 24.22 19.00 16.36
N GLN A 113 24.72 17.83 16.77
CA GLN A 113 24.53 16.58 16.02
C GLN A 113 23.03 16.20 15.92
N ARG A 114 22.24 16.41 16.99
CA ARG A 114 20.78 16.19 16.95
C ARG A 114 20.09 17.17 16.01
N LYS A 115 20.54 18.43 15.96
CA LYS A 115 20.00 19.43 15.03
C LYS A 115 20.27 19.00 13.58
N LEU A 116 21.50 18.66 13.24
CA LEU A 116 21.87 18.17 11.89
C LEU A 116 21.10 16.91 11.51
N GLN A 117 20.95 15.96 12.44
CA GLN A 117 20.15 14.75 12.19
C GLN A 117 18.67 15.08 11.90
N ASN A 118 18.07 16.00 12.66
CA ASN A 118 16.69 16.39 12.46
C ASN A 118 16.49 17.15 11.12
N GLU A 119 17.46 17.99 10.73
CA GLU A 119 17.48 18.67 9.44
C GLU A 119 17.58 17.65 8.30
N GLY A 120 18.51 16.71 8.38
CA GLY A 120 18.63 15.64 7.37
C GLY A 120 17.37 14.78 7.25
N ILE A 121 16.72 14.44 8.36
CA ILE A 121 15.42 13.72 8.34
C ILE A 121 14.34 14.56 7.63
N ARG A 122 14.25 15.85 7.94
CA ARG A 122 13.29 16.75 7.31
C ARG A 122 13.52 16.86 5.80
N ASP A 123 14.77 17.05 5.41
CA ASP A 123 15.17 17.20 4.01
C ASP A 123 14.92 15.89 3.22
N ALA A 124 15.12 14.75 3.87
CA ALA A 124 14.79 13.44 3.35
C ALA A 124 13.28 13.27 3.05
N PHE A 125 12.41 13.65 3.99
CA PHE A 125 10.97 13.63 3.77
C PHE A 125 10.54 14.62 2.68
N ALA A 126 11.14 15.81 2.63
CA ALA A 126 10.87 16.79 1.59
C ALA A 126 11.26 16.26 0.20
N ALA A 127 12.45 15.67 0.06
CA ALA A 127 12.92 15.08 -1.19
C ALA A 127 12.02 13.92 -1.67
N MET A 128 11.63 13.02 -0.77
CA MET A 128 10.68 11.94 -1.06
C MET A 128 9.33 12.48 -1.55
N SER A 129 8.80 13.49 -0.86
CA SER A 129 7.51 14.12 -1.22
C SER A 129 7.59 14.78 -2.59
N THR A 130 8.67 15.51 -2.86
CA THR A 130 8.90 16.15 -4.16
C THR A 130 9.02 15.11 -5.27
N ALA A 131 9.80 14.04 -5.06
CA ALA A 131 9.95 12.96 -6.04
C ALA A 131 8.59 12.28 -6.36
N TRP A 132 7.73 12.11 -5.36
CA TRP A 132 6.40 11.56 -5.63
C TRP A 132 5.48 12.55 -6.33
N MET A 133 5.51 13.84 -5.98
CA MET A 133 4.76 14.87 -6.70
C MET A 133 5.22 14.98 -8.17
N ASP A 134 6.51 14.88 -8.44
CA ASP A 134 7.04 14.86 -9.81
C ASP A 134 6.51 13.63 -10.57
N ARG A 135 6.45 12.45 -9.93
CA ARG A 135 5.81 11.26 -10.54
C ARG A 135 4.33 11.47 -10.83
N MET A 136 3.58 12.09 -9.92
CA MET A 136 2.16 12.43 -10.15
C MET A 136 1.99 13.37 -11.35
N ALA A 137 2.88 14.32 -11.51
CA ALA A 137 2.80 15.32 -12.59
C ALA A 137 3.26 14.77 -13.94
N THR A 138 4.32 13.95 -13.99
CA THR A 138 5.03 13.62 -15.23
C THR A 138 4.83 12.17 -15.70
N SER A 139 4.48 11.23 -14.79
CA SER A 139 4.34 9.83 -15.17
C SER A 139 3.18 9.60 -16.14
N PRO A 140 3.33 8.78 -17.19
CA PRO A 140 2.20 8.31 -17.95
C PRO A 140 1.22 7.48 -17.10
N GLY A 141 1.70 6.84 -16.04
CA GLY A 141 0.90 6.05 -15.08
C GLY A 141 0.13 6.88 -14.05
N GLN A 142 -0.45 8.03 -14.42
CA GLN A 142 -1.17 8.93 -13.51
C GLN A 142 -2.26 8.22 -12.69
N LEU A 143 -2.99 7.29 -13.30
CA LEU A 143 -4.03 6.52 -12.60
C LEU A 143 -3.45 5.71 -11.45
N ARG A 144 -2.30 5.05 -11.64
CA ARG A 144 -1.61 4.34 -10.55
C ARG A 144 -1.26 5.27 -9.40
N GLU A 145 -0.69 6.43 -9.70
CA GLU A 145 -0.28 7.40 -8.67
C GLU A 145 -1.51 7.98 -7.94
N LYS A 146 -2.61 8.20 -8.65
CA LYS A 146 -3.87 8.69 -8.06
C LYS A 146 -4.50 7.67 -7.12
N ILE A 147 -4.53 6.40 -7.52
CA ILE A 147 -5.02 5.30 -6.68
C ILE A 147 -4.04 5.03 -5.52
N ALA A 148 -2.74 5.15 -5.74
CA ALA A 148 -1.75 5.07 -4.67
C ALA A 148 -1.91 6.20 -3.63
N LEU A 149 -2.27 7.42 -4.07
CA LEU A 149 -2.57 8.54 -3.18
C LEU A 149 -3.79 8.22 -2.30
N PHE A 150 -4.84 7.64 -2.88
CA PHE A 150 -5.98 7.14 -2.11
C PHE A 150 -5.54 6.12 -1.04
N TRP A 151 -4.78 5.09 -1.45
CA TRP A 151 -4.32 4.05 -0.51
C TRP A 151 -3.37 4.59 0.56
N HIS A 152 -2.52 5.55 0.22
CA HIS A 152 -1.65 6.22 1.19
C HIS A 152 -2.46 6.95 2.27
N GLY A 153 -3.56 7.61 1.87
CA GLY A 153 -4.50 8.22 2.81
C GLY A 153 -5.32 7.20 3.60
N HIS A 154 -5.71 6.09 2.97
CA HIS A 154 -6.48 5.00 3.59
C HIS A 154 -5.67 4.25 4.66
N PHE A 155 -4.42 3.91 4.37
CA PHE A 155 -3.47 3.27 5.29
C PHE A 155 -2.61 4.29 6.02
N ALA A 156 -3.18 5.40 6.43
CA ALA A 156 -2.46 6.50 7.07
C ALA A 156 -1.51 5.97 8.16
N CYS A 157 -0.23 6.13 7.94
CA CYS A 157 0.83 5.65 8.82
C CYS A 157 1.84 6.76 9.04
N ARG A 158 2.28 6.92 10.28
CA ARG A 158 3.30 7.89 10.66
C ARG A 158 4.57 7.20 11.11
N THR A 159 5.66 7.47 10.42
CA THR A 159 7.00 7.06 10.85
C THR A 159 7.93 8.27 10.96
N ARG A 160 8.99 8.12 11.76
CA ARG A 160 10.07 9.11 11.88
C ARG A 160 11.30 8.74 11.04
N ARG A 161 11.24 7.61 10.34
CA ARG A 161 12.33 7.10 9.52
C ARG A 161 11.96 7.27 8.05
N PRO A 162 12.70 8.10 7.28
CA PRO A 162 12.43 8.31 5.86
C PRO A 162 12.46 7.02 5.05
N ASP A 163 13.42 6.11 5.33
CA ASP A 163 13.54 4.83 4.64
C ASP A 163 12.30 3.96 4.81
N ASP A 164 11.74 3.88 6.04
CA ASP A 164 10.52 3.11 6.31
C ASP A 164 9.31 3.73 5.60
N SER A 165 9.27 5.07 5.53
CA SER A 165 8.21 5.78 4.81
C SER A 165 8.28 5.54 3.31
N LEU A 166 9.48 5.58 2.73
CA LEU A 166 9.70 5.31 1.32
C LEU A 166 9.38 3.85 0.96
N GLN A 167 9.77 2.92 1.82
CA GLN A 167 9.44 1.50 1.64
C GLN A 167 7.92 1.30 1.63
N LEU A 168 7.20 1.83 2.62
CA LEU A 168 5.74 1.76 2.67
C LEU A 168 5.10 2.42 1.44
N LEU A 169 5.57 3.61 1.04
CA LEU A 169 5.07 4.30 -0.15
C LEU A 169 5.25 3.44 -1.41
N ASN A 170 6.43 2.87 -1.62
CA ASN A 170 6.69 2.00 -2.77
C ASN A 170 5.89 0.69 -2.71
N THR A 171 5.65 0.14 -1.53
CA THR A 171 4.76 -1.01 -1.32
C THR A 171 3.33 -0.69 -1.75
N ILE A 172 2.80 0.46 -1.35
CA ILE A 172 1.47 0.94 -1.76
C ILE A 172 1.42 1.18 -3.27
N ARG A 173 2.37 1.92 -3.83
CA ARG A 173 2.40 2.26 -5.26
C ARG A 173 2.51 1.04 -6.17
N SER A 174 3.35 0.08 -5.81
CA SER A 174 3.51 -1.15 -6.60
C SER A 174 2.24 -2.01 -6.65
N ARG A 175 1.40 -1.97 -5.60
CA ARG A 175 0.17 -2.76 -5.47
C ARG A 175 -1.11 -1.97 -5.64
N ALA A 176 -1.01 -0.69 -6.01
CA ALA A 176 -2.15 0.22 -6.07
C ALA A 176 -3.30 -0.28 -6.95
N LEU A 177 -3.00 -1.04 -8.01
CA LEU A 177 -3.95 -1.61 -8.99
C LEU A 177 -3.96 -3.15 -9.02
N GLY A 178 -3.43 -3.80 -8.00
CA GLY A 178 -3.46 -5.26 -7.86
C GLY A 178 -4.70 -5.77 -7.12
N LYS A 179 -4.56 -6.92 -6.47
CA LYS A 179 -5.57 -7.41 -5.54
C LYS A 179 -5.47 -6.66 -4.21
N PHE A 180 -6.61 -6.25 -3.66
CA PHE A 180 -6.64 -5.60 -2.35
C PHE A 180 -6.13 -6.53 -1.24
N SER A 181 -6.33 -7.85 -1.37
CA SER A 181 -5.75 -8.85 -0.48
C SER A 181 -4.23 -8.74 -0.37
N ASP A 182 -3.55 -8.62 -1.53
CA ASP A 182 -2.09 -8.54 -1.58
C ASP A 182 -1.59 -7.19 -1.04
N LEU A 183 -2.33 -6.12 -1.30
CA LEU A 183 -2.04 -4.80 -0.76
C LEU A 183 -2.22 -4.79 0.76
N LEU A 184 -3.34 -5.31 1.26
CA LEU A 184 -3.65 -5.36 2.69
C LEU A 184 -2.60 -6.16 3.46
N LEU A 185 -2.25 -7.36 2.97
CA LEU A 185 -1.22 -8.19 3.58
C LEU A 185 0.14 -7.46 3.58
N ALA A 186 0.55 -6.94 2.44
CA ALA A 186 1.85 -6.28 2.31
C ALA A 186 1.98 -5.06 3.23
N VAL A 187 0.95 -4.21 3.30
CA VAL A 187 0.93 -3.04 4.20
C VAL A 187 0.89 -3.47 5.66
N SER A 188 0.13 -4.54 6.00
CA SER A 188 0.07 -5.08 7.36
C SER A 188 1.42 -5.62 7.85
N GLN A 189 2.29 -6.05 6.94
CA GLN A 189 3.63 -6.57 7.22
C GLN A 189 4.72 -5.49 7.12
N GLU A 190 4.40 -4.27 6.72
CA GLU A 190 5.40 -3.20 6.64
C GLU A 190 5.90 -2.79 8.04
N PRO A 191 7.21 -2.69 8.24
CA PRO A 191 7.80 -2.27 9.51
C PRO A 191 7.28 -0.93 10.02
N ALA A 192 7.06 0.03 9.12
CA ALA A 192 6.46 1.31 9.44
C ALA A 192 5.08 1.15 10.10
N MET A 193 4.21 0.29 9.53
CA MET A 193 2.87 0.02 10.03
C MET A 193 2.89 -0.76 11.35
N LEU A 194 3.71 -1.81 11.43
CA LEU A 194 3.88 -2.60 12.66
C LEU A 194 4.37 -1.73 13.81
N GLN A 195 5.29 -0.78 13.54
CA GLN A 195 5.79 0.15 14.55
C GLN A 195 4.75 1.21 14.92
N PHE A 196 4.05 1.77 13.94
CA PHE A 196 3.04 2.80 14.16
C PHE A 196 1.89 2.32 15.06
N LEU A 197 1.45 1.08 14.85
CA LEU A 197 0.37 0.46 15.61
C LEU A 197 0.85 -0.44 16.76
N ASN A 198 2.15 -0.39 17.09
CA ASN A 198 2.79 -1.13 18.19
C ASN A 198 2.68 -2.66 18.08
N ASN A 199 2.44 -3.23 16.91
CA ASN A 199 2.31 -4.67 16.77
C ASN A 199 3.63 -5.43 16.94
N GLN A 200 4.80 -4.77 16.75
CA GLN A 200 6.10 -5.37 17.03
C GLN A 200 6.29 -5.72 18.53
N GLN A 201 5.42 -5.20 19.41
CA GLN A 201 5.38 -5.51 20.84
C GLN A 201 4.26 -6.50 21.19
N ASN A 202 3.44 -6.91 20.21
CA ASN A 202 2.34 -7.83 20.41
C ASN A 202 2.85 -9.26 20.58
N ARG A 203 2.74 -9.81 21.81
CA ARG A 203 3.27 -11.10 22.21
C ARG A 203 2.20 -11.93 22.94
N LYS A 204 2.30 -13.24 22.87
CA LYS A 204 1.34 -14.16 23.51
C LYS A 204 1.13 -13.90 25.00
N ALA A 205 2.17 -13.44 25.72
CA ALA A 205 2.06 -13.12 27.15
C ALA A 205 1.31 -11.80 27.41
N HIS A 206 1.34 -10.87 26.45
CA HIS A 206 0.73 -9.53 26.53
C HIS A 206 0.22 -9.12 25.16
N PRO A 207 -0.93 -9.65 24.70
CA PRO A 207 -1.51 -9.26 23.42
C PRO A 207 -1.83 -7.77 23.39
N ASN A 208 -1.56 -7.12 22.24
CA ASN A 208 -1.83 -5.70 22.00
C ASN A 208 -2.91 -5.58 20.92
N GLU A 209 -4.03 -4.97 21.28
CA GLU A 209 -5.22 -4.90 20.44
C GLU A 209 -5.16 -3.80 19.36
N ASN A 210 -4.24 -2.83 19.49
CA ASN A 210 -4.26 -1.63 18.65
C ASN A 210 -4.22 -1.96 17.15
N PHE A 211 -3.26 -2.79 16.74
CA PHE A 211 -3.13 -3.18 15.33
C PHE A 211 -4.39 -3.92 14.83
N ALA A 212 -4.88 -4.89 15.60
CA ALA A 212 -6.06 -5.67 15.23
C ALA A 212 -7.30 -4.78 15.08
N ARG A 213 -7.50 -3.83 16.00
CA ARG A 213 -8.60 -2.88 15.96
C ARG A 213 -8.53 -2.01 14.71
N GLU A 214 -7.38 -1.42 14.41
CA GLU A 214 -7.23 -0.55 13.25
C GLU A 214 -7.40 -1.28 11.92
N VAL A 215 -6.90 -2.53 11.82
CA VAL A 215 -7.12 -3.38 10.64
C VAL A 215 -8.61 -3.59 10.38
N MET A 216 -9.41 -3.83 11.40
CA MET A 216 -10.86 -4.03 11.25
C MET A 216 -11.60 -2.70 11.06
N GLU A 217 -11.31 -1.69 11.89
CA GLU A 217 -12.08 -0.45 11.94
C GLU A 217 -11.77 0.49 10.79
N LEU A 218 -10.48 0.77 10.55
CA LEU A 218 -10.06 1.80 9.59
C LEU A 218 -9.70 1.25 8.22
N PHE A 219 -9.23 -0.02 8.16
CA PHE A 219 -8.68 -0.54 6.91
C PHE A 219 -9.60 -1.49 6.17
N THR A 220 -10.61 -2.10 6.84
CA THR A 220 -11.39 -3.17 6.18
C THR A 220 -12.89 -3.17 6.46
N LEU A 221 -13.33 -3.41 7.69
CA LEU A 221 -14.74 -3.69 8.01
C LEU A 221 -15.55 -2.42 8.30
N GLY A 222 -14.92 -1.42 8.90
CA GLY A 222 -15.64 -0.30 9.51
C GLY A 222 -16.30 -0.67 10.83
N ARG A 223 -16.73 0.34 11.59
CA ARG A 223 -17.38 0.17 12.91
C ARG A 223 -18.67 -0.63 12.80
N GLY A 224 -18.95 -1.42 13.84
CA GLY A 224 -20.22 -2.16 13.99
C GLY A 224 -20.25 -3.51 13.27
N ASN A 225 -19.18 -3.91 12.57
CA ASN A 225 -19.10 -5.18 11.85
C ASN A 225 -18.22 -6.23 12.55
N TYR A 226 -17.83 -5.99 13.79
CA TYR A 226 -17.05 -6.89 14.64
C TYR A 226 -17.36 -6.57 16.13
N THR A 227 -16.98 -7.47 17.02
CA THR A 227 -17.15 -7.34 18.47
C THR A 227 -15.80 -7.08 19.16
N GLU A 228 -15.84 -6.64 20.42
CA GLU A 228 -14.61 -6.54 21.24
C GLU A 228 -13.92 -7.90 21.45
N THR A 229 -14.66 -8.98 21.42
CA THR A 229 -14.10 -10.34 21.46
C THR A 229 -13.31 -10.62 20.18
N ASP A 230 -13.83 -10.23 19.01
CA ASP A 230 -13.11 -10.38 17.74
C ASP A 230 -11.80 -9.58 17.75
N VAL A 231 -11.78 -8.37 18.35
CA VAL A 231 -10.55 -7.58 18.49
C VAL A 231 -9.50 -8.32 19.31
N LYS A 232 -9.90 -8.90 20.45
CA LYS A 232 -8.98 -9.67 21.31
C LYS A 232 -8.44 -10.91 20.61
N GLU A 233 -9.31 -11.66 19.95
CA GLU A 233 -8.92 -12.87 19.24
C GLU A 233 -8.01 -12.58 18.03
N ALA A 234 -8.31 -11.52 17.28
CA ALA A 234 -7.43 -11.03 16.21
C ALA A 234 -6.08 -10.56 16.76
N ALA A 235 -6.06 -9.85 17.89
CA ALA A 235 -4.81 -9.42 18.53
C ALA A 235 -3.93 -10.64 18.90
N ARG A 236 -4.52 -11.72 19.43
CA ARG A 236 -3.84 -12.99 19.69
C ARG A 236 -3.29 -13.61 18.39
N ALA A 237 -4.03 -13.54 17.28
CA ALA A 237 -3.62 -14.05 16.00
C ALA A 237 -2.44 -13.27 15.39
N PHE A 238 -2.36 -11.96 15.62
CA PHE A 238 -1.25 -11.12 15.17
C PHE A 238 -0.03 -11.14 16.09
N THR A 239 -0.05 -11.87 17.19
CA THR A 239 1.12 -12.02 18.06
C THR A 239 2.31 -12.60 17.31
N GLY A 240 3.52 -12.12 17.61
CA GLY A 240 4.74 -12.57 16.96
C GLY A 240 5.05 -11.89 15.61
N TRP A 241 4.11 -11.11 15.05
CA TRP A 241 4.42 -10.28 13.87
C TRP A 241 5.31 -9.11 14.25
N GLY A 242 6.44 -8.99 13.59
CA GLY A 242 7.42 -7.94 13.83
C GLY A 242 8.35 -7.78 12.64
N TYR A 243 9.51 -7.22 12.87
CA TYR A 243 10.53 -7.03 11.84
C TYR A 243 11.93 -7.25 12.42
N ASP A 244 12.91 -7.53 11.56
CA ASP A 244 14.30 -7.74 11.94
C ASP A 244 15.12 -6.43 11.93
N GLY A 245 16.42 -6.54 12.20
CA GLY A 245 17.34 -5.40 12.22
C GLY A 245 17.60 -4.77 10.84
N GLN A 246 17.18 -5.43 9.78
CA GLN A 246 17.27 -4.97 8.38
C GLN A 246 15.95 -4.41 7.86
N ASN A 247 14.95 -4.25 8.74
CA ASN A 247 13.62 -3.77 8.39
C ASN A 247 12.83 -4.70 7.46
N ASN A 248 13.06 -6.01 7.52
CA ASN A 248 12.21 -6.98 6.85
C ASN A 248 11.18 -7.53 7.84
N PHE A 249 9.97 -7.78 7.37
CA PHE A 249 8.97 -8.51 8.15
C PHE A 249 9.56 -9.81 8.69
N LYS A 250 9.30 -10.08 9.97
CA LYS A 250 9.73 -11.30 10.64
C LYS A 250 8.65 -11.83 11.55
N PHE A 251 8.19 -13.04 11.29
CA PHE A 251 7.36 -13.78 12.21
C PHE A 251 8.22 -14.41 13.32
N ARG A 252 7.87 -14.15 14.58
CA ARG A 252 8.55 -14.64 15.78
C ARG A 252 7.70 -15.72 16.43
N GLU A 253 7.84 -16.94 15.96
CA GLU A 253 7.03 -18.08 16.39
C GLU A 253 6.97 -18.26 17.92
N ARG A 254 8.09 -18.05 18.61
CA ARG A 254 8.16 -18.17 20.09
C ARG A 254 7.29 -17.14 20.82
N GLU A 255 6.97 -16.02 20.17
CA GLU A 255 6.14 -14.96 20.71
C GLU A 255 4.68 -15.08 20.28
N HIS A 256 4.36 -16.02 19.36
CA HIS A 256 3.01 -16.24 18.84
C HIS A 256 2.15 -17.09 19.81
N ASP A 257 0.86 -16.74 19.89
CA ASP A 257 -0.17 -17.52 20.56
C ASP A 257 -0.72 -18.59 19.60
N ALA A 258 -0.25 -19.82 19.78
CA ALA A 258 -0.68 -20.97 18.98
C ALA A 258 -1.96 -21.65 19.50
N GLY A 259 -2.63 -21.10 20.52
CA GLY A 259 -3.90 -21.61 21.02
C GLY A 259 -5.06 -21.39 20.06
N PRO A 260 -6.17 -22.13 20.21
CA PRO A 260 -7.37 -21.91 19.41
C PRO A 260 -7.93 -20.50 19.65
N LYS A 261 -8.48 -19.92 18.58
CA LYS A 261 -9.10 -18.60 18.57
C LYS A 261 -10.42 -18.68 17.82
N THR A 262 -11.39 -17.86 18.20
CA THR A 262 -12.65 -17.71 17.46
C THR A 262 -12.75 -16.28 16.97
N PHE A 263 -12.73 -16.08 15.66
CA PHE A 263 -12.75 -14.77 15.01
C PHE A 263 -13.81 -14.73 13.92
N LEU A 264 -14.76 -13.80 14.03
CA LEU A 264 -15.90 -13.63 13.10
C LEU A 264 -16.58 -14.97 12.76
N GLY A 265 -16.79 -15.84 13.79
CA GLY A 265 -17.44 -17.14 13.65
C GLY A 265 -16.54 -18.28 13.17
N HIS A 266 -15.27 -18.04 12.85
CA HIS A 266 -14.30 -19.04 12.47
C HIS A 266 -13.44 -19.45 13.67
N THR A 267 -13.38 -20.76 13.97
CA THR A 267 -12.60 -21.29 15.11
C THR A 267 -11.44 -22.15 14.62
N GLY A 268 -10.24 -21.92 15.16
CA GLY A 268 -9.05 -22.70 14.84
C GLY A 268 -7.78 -22.07 15.42
N ASN A 269 -6.63 -22.67 15.10
CA ASN A 269 -5.34 -22.06 15.37
C ASN A 269 -5.04 -20.98 14.31
N LEU A 270 -5.74 -19.82 14.42
CA LEU A 270 -5.68 -18.75 13.46
C LEU A 270 -4.41 -17.92 13.66
N GLY A 271 -3.70 -17.63 12.57
CA GLY A 271 -2.64 -16.63 12.50
C GLY A 271 -3.10 -15.31 11.88
N GLY A 272 -2.19 -14.33 11.77
CA GLY A 272 -2.54 -13.03 11.23
C GLY A 272 -3.04 -13.06 9.77
N GLU A 273 -2.48 -13.93 8.94
CA GLU A 273 -2.95 -14.09 7.54
C GLU A 273 -4.35 -14.69 7.49
N ASP A 274 -4.68 -15.63 8.38
CA ASP A 274 -6.04 -16.20 8.47
C ASP A 274 -7.06 -15.13 8.84
N VAL A 275 -6.71 -14.26 9.80
CA VAL A 275 -7.56 -13.12 10.18
C VAL A 275 -7.83 -12.20 8.98
N LEU A 276 -6.80 -11.83 8.21
CA LEU A 276 -6.98 -11.00 7.02
C LEU A 276 -7.85 -11.69 5.97
N ASN A 277 -7.67 -12.99 5.75
CA ASN A 277 -8.48 -13.77 4.82
C ASN A 277 -9.94 -13.87 5.26
N ILE A 278 -10.21 -14.06 6.56
CA ILE A 278 -11.57 -14.09 7.12
C ILE A 278 -12.25 -12.72 6.97
N ILE A 279 -11.54 -11.63 7.18
CA ILE A 279 -12.02 -10.26 6.97
C ILE A 279 -12.44 -10.06 5.50
N LEU A 280 -11.65 -10.53 4.55
CA LEU A 280 -11.95 -10.42 3.11
C LEU A 280 -13.18 -11.24 2.69
N GLN A 281 -13.59 -12.25 3.46
CA GLN A 281 -14.83 -12.99 3.22
C GLN A 281 -16.07 -12.20 3.63
N GLN A 282 -15.95 -11.20 4.50
CA GLN A 282 -17.07 -10.41 5.00
C GLN A 282 -17.58 -9.44 3.92
N PRO A 283 -18.90 -9.44 3.63
CA PRO A 283 -19.49 -8.48 2.68
C PRO A 283 -19.20 -7.02 3.03
N ALA A 284 -19.16 -6.71 4.33
CA ALA A 284 -18.89 -5.38 4.85
C ALA A 284 -17.57 -4.82 4.34
N THR A 285 -16.52 -5.65 4.15
CA THR A 285 -15.22 -5.21 3.66
C THR A 285 -15.32 -4.58 2.27
N ALA A 286 -16.00 -5.25 1.33
CA ALA A 286 -16.14 -4.71 -0.02
C ALA A 286 -16.94 -3.41 -0.03
N THR A 287 -18.06 -3.36 0.71
CA THR A 287 -18.88 -2.16 0.83
C THR A 287 -18.10 -0.99 1.43
N PHE A 288 -17.32 -1.24 2.48
CA PHE A 288 -16.50 -0.24 3.13
C PHE A 288 -15.44 0.35 2.19
N ILE A 289 -14.69 -0.51 1.50
CA ILE A 289 -13.64 -0.08 0.55
C ILE A 289 -14.25 0.69 -0.62
N VAL A 290 -15.31 0.16 -1.24
CA VAL A 290 -15.98 0.82 -2.37
C VAL A 290 -16.57 2.17 -1.95
N THR A 291 -17.15 2.27 -0.75
CA THR A 291 -17.67 3.54 -0.23
C THR A 291 -16.56 4.59 -0.09
N LYS A 292 -15.39 4.19 0.41
CA LYS A 292 -14.24 5.11 0.53
C LYS A 292 -13.69 5.53 -0.84
N LEU A 293 -13.59 4.60 -1.79
CA LEU A 293 -13.19 4.91 -3.17
C LEU A 293 -14.20 5.83 -3.85
N TYR A 294 -15.49 5.57 -3.67
CA TYR A 294 -16.55 6.41 -4.20
C TYR A 294 -16.41 7.86 -3.67
N ARG A 295 -16.21 8.04 -2.35
CA ARG A 295 -15.99 9.37 -1.77
C ARG A 295 -14.77 10.08 -2.33
N PHE A 296 -13.72 9.37 -2.62
CA PHE A 296 -12.49 9.97 -3.13
C PHE A 296 -12.57 10.34 -4.62
N PHE A 297 -13.22 9.49 -5.42
CA PHE A 297 -13.20 9.63 -6.88
C PHE A 297 -14.49 10.22 -7.47
N VAL A 298 -15.61 10.16 -6.76
CA VAL A 298 -16.92 10.51 -7.30
C VAL A 298 -17.56 11.65 -6.50
N ASN A 299 -18.08 11.37 -5.30
CA ASN A 299 -18.86 12.32 -4.52
C ASN A 299 -18.74 12.03 -3.01
N ASP A 300 -18.68 13.09 -2.20
CA ASP A 300 -18.63 12.98 -0.74
C ASP A 300 -19.87 12.30 -0.14
N VAL A 301 -21.02 12.39 -0.83
CA VAL A 301 -22.26 11.73 -0.43
C VAL A 301 -22.38 10.39 -1.14
N PRO A 302 -22.22 9.26 -0.42
CA PRO A 302 -22.30 7.93 -1.02
C PRO A 302 -23.70 7.63 -1.55
N ASN A 303 -23.79 7.10 -2.77
CA ASN A 303 -25.06 6.62 -3.35
C ASN A 303 -25.11 5.09 -3.27
N PRO A 304 -25.99 4.49 -2.44
CA PRO A 304 -26.10 3.03 -2.32
C PRO A 304 -26.37 2.32 -3.66
N ALA A 305 -27.14 2.92 -4.55
CA ALA A 305 -27.42 2.35 -5.88
C ALA A 305 -26.18 2.19 -6.77
N HIS A 306 -25.16 3.00 -6.54
CA HIS A 306 -23.86 2.88 -7.23
C HIS A 306 -22.90 1.94 -6.48
N ILE A 307 -22.91 2.00 -5.13
CA ILE A 307 -21.96 1.28 -4.28
C ILE A 307 -22.24 -0.22 -4.24
N GLU A 308 -23.52 -0.63 -4.09
CA GLU A 308 -23.86 -2.05 -3.93
C GLU A 308 -23.46 -2.93 -5.13
N PRO A 309 -23.73 -2.53 -6.40
CA PRO A 309 -23.26 -3.28 -7.56
C PRO A 309 -21.74 -3.34 -7.65
N LEU A 310 -21.05 -2.23 -7.36
CA LEU A 310 -19.59 -2.17 -7.37
C LEU A 310 -18.99 -3.08 -6.29
N ALA A 311 -19.51 -3.05 -5.06
CA ALA A 311 -19.05 -3.90 -3.96
C ALA A 311 -19.26 -5.40 -4.28
N THR A 312 -20.40 -5.74 -4.88
CA THR A 312 -20.68 -7.11 -5.35
C THR A 312 -19.68 -7.54 -6.41
N ALA A 313 -19.42 -6.70 -7.41
CA ALA A 313 -18.44 -6.98 -8.46
C ALA A 313 -17.02 -7.10 -7.89
N PHE A 314 -16.64 -6.22 -6.98
CA PHE A 314 -15.33 -6.21 -6.32
C PHE A 314 -15.07 -7.51 -5.54
N ARG A 315 -16.06 -8.03 -4.83
CA ARG A 315 -15.95 -9.36 -4.20
C ARG A 315 -15.80 -10.48 -5.22
N LYS A 316 -16.62 -10.47 -6.30
CA LYS A 316 -16.59 -11.49 -7.34
C LYS A 316 -15.27 -11.52 -8.12
N SER A 317 -14.62 -10.38 -8.28
CA SER A 317 -13.30 -10.27 -8.91
C SER A 317 -12.14 -10.64 -7.97
N HIS A 318 -12.45 -11.19 -6.77
CA HIS A 318 -11.45 -11.41 -5.72
C HIS A 318 -10.70 -10.14 -5.36
N TYR A 319 -11.45 -9.06 -5.17
CA TYR A 319 -10.94 -7.74 -4.78
C TYR A 319 -9.92 -7.13 -5.77
N ASP A 320 -10.17 -7.28 -7.07
CA ASP A 320 -9.34 -6.68 -8.12
C ASP A 320 -9.60 -5.18 -8.23
N ILE A 321 -8.59 -4.39 -7.86
CA ILE A 321 -8.68 -2.92 -7.84
C ILE A 321 -8.74 -2.36 -9.26
N THR A 322 -8.09 -3.00 -10.23
CA THR A 322 -8.15 -2.59 -11.64
C THR A 322 -9.55 -2.75 -12.20
N ASP A 323 -10.18 -3.91 -11.98
CA ASP A 323 -11.58 -4.17 -12.40
C ASP A 323 -12.54 -3.17 -11.75
N LEU A 324 -12.35 -2.88 -10.44
CA LEU A 324 -13.15 -1.90 -9.73
C LEU A 324 -12.98 -0.48 -10.31
N ALA A 325 -11.75 -0.05 -10.58
CA ALA A 325 -11.46 1.24 -11.17
C ALA A 325 -12.07 1.38 -12.58
N GLU A 326 -11.94 0.34 -13.41
CA GLU A 326 -12.54 0.32 -14.74
C GLU A 326 -14.05 0.46 -14.68
N ARG A 327 -14.74 -0.30 -13.81
CA ARG A 327 -16.20 -0.21 -13.62
C ARG A 327 -16.65 1.16 -13.13
N LEU A 328 -15.90 1.74 -12.18
CA LEU A 328 -16.22 3.03 -11.60
C LEU A 328 -16.10 4.15 -12.65
N PHE A 329 -14.98 4.20 -13.37
CA PHE A 329 -14.70 5.27 -14.34
C PHE A 329 -15.42 5.08 -15.69
N SER A 330 -15.96 3.90 -15.97
CA SER A 330 -16.77 3.64 -17.18
C SER A 330 -18.28 3.80 -16.97
N ALA A 331 -18.74 3.98 -15.73
CA ALA A 331 -20.14 4.11 -15.42
C ALA A 331 -20.72 5.45 -15.92
N ASP A 332 -21.90 5.44 -16.52
CA ASP A 332 -22.54 6.66 -17.03
C ASP A 332 -22.75 7.70 -15.94
N TRP A 333 -23.20 7.28 -14.77
CA TRP A 333 -23.41 8.16 -13.60
C TRP A 333 -22.13 8.82 -13.09
N PHE A 334 -20.94 8.28 -13.40
CA PHE A 334 -19.68 8.92 -13.02
C PHE A 334 -19.50 10.31 -13.68
N TYR A 335 -20.10 10.48 -14.86
CA TYR A 335 -20.05 11.72 -15.63
C TYR A 335 -21.24 12.66 -15.39
N ASP A 336 -22.13 12.34 -14.46
CA ASP A 336 -23.23 13.21 -14.09
C ASP A 336 -22.74 14.50 -13.44
N ALA A 337 -23.43 15.61 -13.74
CA ALA A 337 -23.05 16.93 -13.22
C ALA A 337 -23.11 17.04 -11.67
N ALA A 338 -23.81 16.08 -11.01
CA ALA A 338 -23.88 16.02 -9.56
C ALA A 338 -22.65 15.31 -8.93
N ASN A 339 -21.81 14.69 -9.73
CA ASN A 339 -20.60 13.97 -9.34
C ASN A 339 -19.35 14.67 -9.87
#